data_0ca139dbde46ba172cc69e759a473f7c
#
_entry.id   0ca139dbde46ba172cc69e759a473f7c
#
_cell.length_a   1.000
_cell.length_b   1.000
_cell.length_c   1.000
_cell.angle_alpha   90.00
_cell.angle_beta   90.00
_cell.angle_gamma   90.00
#
_symmetry.space_group_name_H-M   'P 1'
#
loop_
_entity.id
_entity.type
_entity.pdbx_description
1 polymer ?
#
loop_
_entity_poly.entity_id
_entity_poly.type
_entity_poly.pdbx_seq_one_letter_code
_entity_poly.pdbx_strand_id
1 'polypeptide(L)'
;MDSSVLADKRVLVVGDCMLDQYWFGDAERISPEAPVPVVRVLRTDARLGGAANVALNITTLGAKASLMSVAGEDEAGHTLRSLLEASGIESLLQTDPSIKTTVKLRIIARQQQMLRADFEDAPTREVLAAILGSFNEQVERADAVVLSDYGKGGLNHIRQMIEHARQVGVPVLIDPKGSDYSRSQGA
;
A
#
# COMPACT_ATOMS: atom_id res chain seq x y z
N MET A 1 15.14 -21.41 2.10
CA MET A 1 14.16 -21.49 1.01
C MET A 1 14.94 -21.21 -0.26
N ASP A 2 14.84 -22.06 -1.26
CA ASP A 2 15.56 -21.85 -2.51
C ASP A 2 14.83 -20.73 -3.29
N SER A 3 15.44 -19.53 -3.35
CA SER A 3 14.86 -18.35 -4.03
C SER A 3 14.69 -18.58 -5.54
N SER A 4 15.34 -19.60 -6.12
CA SER A 4 15.21 -19.93 -7.53
C SER A 4 13.78 -20.36 -7.93
N VAL A 5 13.01 -20.92 -6.99
CA VAL A 5 11.63 -21.37 -7.22
C VAL A 5 10.68 -20.19 -7.47
N LEU A 6 11.01 -19.00 -6.96
CA LEU A 6 10.17 -17.81 -7.05
C LEU A 6 10.59 -16.86 -8.19
N ALA A 7 11.78 -17.01 -8.76
CA ALA A 7 12.38 -16.03 -9.68
C ALA A 7 11.53 -15.73 -10.93
N ASP A 8 10.76 -16.70 -11.41
CA ASP A 8 9.89 -16.54 -12.57
C ASP A 8 8.42 -16.29 -12.21
N LYS A 9 8.08 -16.32 -10.91
CA LYS A 9 6.71 -16.12 -10.46
C LYS A 9 6.33 -14.65 -10.46
N ARG A 10 5.12 -14.38 -10.95
CA ARG A 10 4.51 -13.04 -10.99
C ARG A 10 3.36 -12.98 -10.00
N VAL A 11 3.44 -12.07 -9.06
CA VAL A 11 2.39 -11.86 -8.06
C VAL A 11 1.77 -10.48 -8.25
N LEU A 12 0.46 -10.45 -8.49
CA LEU A 12 -0.31 -9.22 -8.53
C LEU A 12 -0.80 -8.89 -7.12
N VAL A 13 -0.29 -7.80 -6.55
CA VAL A 13 -0.77 -7.27 -5.28
C VAL A 13 -1.79 -6.18 -5.55
N VAL A 14 -2.99 -6.31 -4.98
CA VAL A 14 -4.06 -5.30 -5.08
C VAL A 14 -4.48 -4.90 -3.67
N GLY A 15 -4.59 -3.62 -3.41
CA GLY A 15 -5.02 -3.18 -2.08
C GLY A 15 -4.68 -1.74 -1.74
N ASP A 16 -4.79 -1.43 -0.46
CA ASP A 16 -4.56 -0.09 0.05
C ASP A 16 -3.05 0.15 0.25
N CYS A 17 -2.42 0.88 -0.67
CA CYS A 17 -1.05 1.33 -0.49
C CYS A 17 -0.99 2.61 0.33
N MET A 18 0.15 2.86 0.95
CA MET A 18 0.40 4.07 1.73
C MET A 18 1.89 4.40 1.77
N LEU A 19 2.20 5.65 2.06
CA LEU A 19 3.55 6.11 2.34
C LEU A 19 3.75 6.18 3.86
N ASP A 20 4.63 5.36 4.40
CA ASP A 20 5.06 5.46 5.79
C ASP A 20 6.19 6.48 5.89
N GLN A 21 5.91 7.63 6.50
CA GLN A 21 6.91 8.68 6.73
C GLN A 21 7.38 8.67 8.18
N TYR A 22 8.68 8.86 8.37
CA TYR A 22 9.32 8.93 9.68
C TYR A 22 10.13 10.22 9.79
N TRP A 23 9.82 11.03 10.78
CA TRP A 23 10.59 12.20 11.14
C TRP A 23 11.31 11.95 12.45
N PHE A 24 12.62 11.88 12.37
CA PHE A 24 13.48 11.62 13.53
C PHE A 24 14.07 12.93 14.01
N GLY A 25 14.05 13.14 15.33
CA GLY A 25 14.55 14.36 15.91
C GLY A 25 14.78 14.31 17.42
N ASP A 26 15.07 15.49 17.98
CA ASP A 26 15.24 15.69 19.41
C ASP A 26 14.06 16.49 19.97
N ALA A 27 13.64 16.12 21.19
CA ALA A 27 12.60 16.82 21.94
C ALA A 27 13.18 17.31 23.27
N GLU A 28 13.72 18.54 23.28
CA GLU A 28 14.45 19.09 24.42
C GLU A 28 13.67 20.16 25.18
N ARG A 29 12.61 20.70 24.61
CA ARG A 29 11.82 21.79 25.16
C ARG A 29 10.34 21.60 25.03
N ILE A 30 9.58 22.23 25.91
CA ILE A 30 8.13 22.35 25.79
C ILE A 30 7.80 23.63 25.00
N SER A 31 6.73 23.59 24.20
CA SER A 31 6.26 24.77 23.47
C SER A 31 5.79 25.87 24.44
N PRO A 32 6.07 27.15 24.15
CA PRO A 32 5.48 28.26 24.90
C PRO A 32 3.98 28.46 24.59
N GLU A 33 3.47 27.86 23.49
CA GLU A 33 2.09 28.03 23.02
C GLU A 33 1.12 27.01 23.62
N ALA A 34 1.66 25.80 23.99
CA ALA A 34 0.86 24.72 24.56
C ALA A 34 1.77 23.73 25.31
N PRO A 35 1.24 22.93 26.25
CA PRO A 35 2.04 21.96 27.03
C PRO A 35 2.40 20.71 26.19
N VAL A 36 3.02 20.91 25.04
CA VAL A 36 3.44 19.86 24.10
C VAL A 36 4.95 19.95 23.83
N PRO A 37 5.64 18.84 23.59
CA PRO A 37 7.05 18.86 23.24
C PRO A 37 7.25 19.48 21.84
N VAL A 38 8.35 20.24 21.70
CA VAL A 38 8.84 20.70 20.39
C VAL A 38 9.86 19.71 19.89
N VAL A 39 9.57 19.07 18.76
CA VAL A 39 10.51 18.15 18.09
C VAL A 39 11.27 18.92 17.03
N ARG A 40 12.60 18.99 17.15
CA ARG A 40 13.50 19.49 16.13
C ARG A 40 13.85 18.34 15.20
N VAL A 41 13.27 18.31 13.99
CA VAL A 41 13.51 17.25 13.02
C VAL A 41 14.95 17.34 12.48
N LEU A 42 15.65 16.23 12.52
CA LEU A 42 17.03 16.08 12.07
C LEU A 42 17.14 15.23 10.81
N ARG A 43 16.25 14.27 10.63
CA ARG A 43 16.24 13.34 9.51
C ARG A 43 14.81 12.91 9.18
N THR A 44 14.52 12.79 7.92
CA THR A 44 13.27 12.21 7.42
C THR A 44 13.56 10.91 6.66
N ASP A 45 12.62 9.99 6.68
CA ASP A 45 12.68 8.73 5.96
C ASP A 45 11.29 8.42 5.41
N ALA A 46 11.22 7.79 4.23
CA ALA A 46 9.97 7.40 3.59
C ALA A 46 10.06 5.95 3.13
N ARG A 47 9.00 5.18 3.38
CA ARG A 47 8.96 3.74 3.10
C ARG A 47 7.63 3.35 2.48
N LEU A 48 7.65 2.26 1.70
CA LEU A 48 6.45 1.60 1.20
C LEU A 48 5.66 1.00 2.35
N GLY A 49 4.37 1.33 2.48
CA GLY A 49 3.47 0.83 3.50
C GLY A 49 2.23 0.13 2.92
N GLY A 50 1.49 -0.61 3.75
CA GLY A 50 0.30 -1.34 3.33
C GLY A 50 0.59 -2.34 2.20
N ALA A 51 -0.27 -2.36 1.19
CA ALA A 51 -0.11 -3.24 0.02
C ALA A 51 1.24 -3.04 -0.71
N ALA A 52 1.81 -1.82 -0.68
CA ALA A 52 3.12 -1.56 -1.27
C ALA A 52 4.25 -2.26 -0.50
N ASN A 53 4.16 -2.37 0.83
CA ASN A 53 5.11 -3.16 1.62
C ASN A 53 4.95 -4.67 1.36
N VAL A 54 3.74 -5.16 1.09
CA VAL A 54 3.53 -6.55 0.68
C VAL A 54 4.24 -6.83 -0.64
N ALA A 55 4.10 -5.95 -1.64
CA ALA A 55 4.80 -6.06 -2.91
C ALA A 55 6.33 -6.04 -2.73
N LEU A 56 6.85 -5.17 -1.85
CA LEU A 56 8.28 -5.12 -1.51
C LEU A 56 8.79 -6.44 -0.90
N ASN A 57 8.01 -7.05 -0.01
CA ASN A 57 8.37 -8.34 0.57
C ASN A 57 8.42 -9.44 -0.50
N ILE A 58 7.49 -9.45 -1.45
CA ILE A 58 7.45 -10.40 -2.56
C ILE A 58 8.70 -10.26 -3.44
N THR A 59 9.09 -9.03 -3.83
CA THR A 59 10.33 -8.82 -4.61
C THR A 59 11.57 -9.20 -3.82
N THR A 60 11.61 -8.92 -2.51
CA THR A 60 12.72 -9.31 -1.63
C THR A 60 12.87 -10.83 -1.51
N LEU A 61 11.77 -11.57 -1.62
CA LEU A 61 11.77 -13.05 -1.67
C LEU A 61 12.19 -13.61 -3.04
N GLY A 62 12.38 -12.76 -4.05
CA GLY A 62 12.87 -13.11 -5.38
C GLY A 62 11.80 -13.30 -6.45
N ALA A 63 10.51 -13.08 -6.15
CA ALA A 63 9.45 -13.08 -7.14
C ALA A 63 9.29 -11.70 -7.81
N LYS A 64 8.60 -11.64 -8.94
CA LYS A 64 8.19 -10.38 -9.60
C LYS A 64 6.88 -9.92 -9.00
N ALA A 65 6.80 -8.66 -8.58
CA ALA A 65 5.57 -8.08 -8.05
C ALA A 65 5.08 -6.92 -8.92
N SER A 66 3.77 -6.87 -9.16
CA SER A 66 3.05 -5.69 -9.65
C SER A 66 2.13 -5.19 -8.53
N LEU A 67 2.05 -3.88 -8.32
CA LEU A 67 1.16 -3.28 -7.34
C LEU A 67 0.06 -2.49 -8.02
N MET A 68 -1.18 -2.89 -7.82
CA MET A 68 -2.38 -2.18 -8.25
C MET A 68 -3.06 -1.53 -7.05
N SER A 69 -3.15 -0.20 -7.06
CA SER A 69 -3.71 0.60 -5.97
C SER A 69 -4.12 1.99 -6.48
N VAL A 70 -4.53 2.88 -5.57
CA VAL A 70 -4.82 4.29 -5.85
C VAL A 70 -3.84 5.18 -5.11
N ALA A 71 -3.42 6.25 -5.75
CA ALA A 71 -2.65 7.34 -5.14
C ALA A 71 -3.18 8.69 -5.63
N GLY A 72 -3.02 9.73 -4.84
CA GLY A 72 -3.29 11.11 -5.24
C GLY A 72 -2.26 11.63 -6.25
N GLU A 73 -2.57 12.80 -6.81
CA GLU A 73 -1.63 13.59 -7.63
C GLU A 73 -0.89 14.61 -6.75
N ASP A 74 -0.10 14.08 -5.79
CA ASP A 74 0.60 14.86 -4.78
C ASP A 74 2.06 14.39 -4.59
N GLU A 75 2.83 15.11 -3.78
CA GLU A 75 4.23 14.79 -3.49
C GLU A 75 4.39 13.39 -2.89
N ALA A 76 3.45 12.96 -2.03
CA ALA A 76 3.47 11.64 -1.44
C ALA A 76 3.21 10.54 -2.49
N GLY A 77 2.30 10.77 -3.45
CA GLY A 77 2.06 9.89 -4.58
C GLY A 77 3.27 9.78 -5.51
N HIS A 78 3.96 10.89 -5.79
CA HIS A 78 5.20 10.87 -6.56
C HIS A 78 6.31 10.10 -5.83
N THR A 79 6.47 10.33 -4.52
CA THR A 79 7.45 9.60 -3.69
C THR A 79 7.16 8.11 -3.69
N LEU A 80 5.89 7.72 -3.54
CA LEU A 80 5.46 6.32 -3.56
C LEU A 80 5.83 5.63 -4.89
N ARG A 81 5.57 6.28 -6.04
CA ARG A 81 5.93 5.77 -7.38
C ARG A 81 7.44 5.59 -7.53
N SER A 82 8.23 6.57 -7.09
CA SER A 82 9.69 6.50 -7.13
C SER A 82 10.24 5.35 -6.28
N LEU A 83 9.66 5.11 -5.09
CA LEU A 83 10.05 4.00 -4.22
C LEU A 83 9.69 2.63 -4.82
N LEU A 84 8.53 2.51 -5.49
CA LEU A 84 8.15 1.29 -6.20
C LEU A 84 9.14 0.99 -7.33
N GLU A 85 9.44 1.97 -8.16
CA GLU A 85 10.41 1.84 -9.26
C GLU A 85 11.80 1.43 -8.74
N ALA A 86 12.30 2.11 -7.71
CA ALA A 86 13.58 1.80 -7.09
C ALA A 86 13.64 0.39 -6.47
N SER A 87 12.48 -0.16 -6.11
CA SER A 87 12.33 -1.51 -5.55
C SER A 87 12.08 -2.59 -6.60
N GLY A 88 12.05 -2.24 -7.90
CA GLY A 88 11.76 -3.16 -9.00
C GLY A 88 10.32 -3.69 -9.01
N ILE A 89 9.38 -2.95 -8.42
CA ILE A 89 7.96 -3.28 -8.39
C ILE A 89 7.27 -2.59 -9.57
N GLU A 90 6.55 -3.36 -10.40
CA GLU A 90 5.74 -2.79 -11.46
C GLU A 90 4.58 -1.98 -10.87
N SER A 91 4.55 -0.68 -11.18
CA SER A 91 3.53 0.23 -10.65
C SER A 91 2.31 0.30 -11.56
N LEU A 92 1.19 -0.27 -11.10
CA LEU A 92 -0.13 -0.18 -11.72
C LEU A 92 -1.04 0.78 -10.91
N LEU A 93 -0.44 1.85 -10.34
CA LEU A 93 -1.16 2.82 -9.55
C LEU A 93 -2.07 3.70 -10.41
N GLN A 94 -3.36 3.69 -10.12
CA GLN A 94 -4.31 4.66 -10.65
C GLN A 94 -4.17 5.98 -9.91
N THR A 95 -4.23 7.10 -10.65
CA THR A 95 -4.19 8.43 -10.05
C THR A 95 -5.60 8.95 -9.83
N ASP A 96 -5.91 9.36 -8.61
CA ASP A 96 -7.13 10.10 -8.29
C ASP A 96 -6.74 11.52 -7.83
N PRO A 97 -6.92 12.55 -8.67
CA PRO A 97 -6.50 13.91 -8.33
C PRO A 97 -7.39 14.56 -7.25
N SER A 98 -8.50 13.94 -6.90
CA SER A 98 -9.44 14.47 -5.90
C SER A 98 -9.10 14.07 -4.47
N ILE A 99 -8.15 13.13 -4.27
CA ILE A 99 -7.74 12.62 -2.96
C ILE A 99 -6.28 12.94 -2.65
N LYS A 100 -5.96 12.89 -1.37
CA LYS A 100 -4.57 12.83 -0.91
C LYS A 100 -4.11 11.38 -0.87
N THR A 101 -2.86 11.16 -1.27
CA THR A 101 -2.21 9.86 -1.06
C THR A 101 -2.19 9.54 0.43
N THR A 102 -2.55 8.31 0.79
CA THR A 102 -2.52 7.87 2.18
C THR A 102 -1.10 7.94 2.74
N VAL A 103 -0.91 8.75 3.80
CA VAL A 103 0.37 8.90 4.51
C VAL A 103 0.19 8.60 5.98
N LYS A 104 1.12 7.84 6.54
CA LYS A 104 1.26 7.66 7.99
C LYS A 104 2.56 8.28 8.45
N LEU A 105 2.47 9.51 8.97
CA LEU A 105 3.61 10.25 9.51
C LEU A 105 3.85 9.87 10.96
N ARG A 106 5.05 9.37 11.27
CA ARG A 106 5.50 9.08 12.63
C ARG A 106 6.61 10.04 13.03
N ILE A 107 6.38 10.77 14.11
CA ILE A 107 7.38 11.66 14.71
C ILE A 107 8.04 10.91 15.86
N ILE A 108 9.35 10.73 15.74
CA ILE A 108 10.18 9.94 16.68
C ILE A 108 11.24 10.86 17.29
N ALA A 109 11.25 10.93 18.61
CA ALA A 109 12.28 11.63 19.37
C ALA A 109 12.72 10.80 20.56
N ARG A 110 14.00 10.86 20.92
CA ARG A 110 14.57 10.08 22.04
C ARG A 110 14.24 8.57 21.97
N GLN A 111 14.25 8.00 20.75
CA GLN A 111 13.91 6.59 20.46
C GLN A 111 12.44 6.19 20.77
N GLN A 112 11.56 7.16 20.97
CA GLN A 112 10.13 6.94 21.21
C GLN A 112 9.29 7.62 20.15
N GLN A 113 8.18 7.00 19.78
CA GLN A 113 7.19 7.61 18.91
C GLN A 113 6.38 8.62 19.72
N MET A 114 6.54 9.90 19.41
CA MET A 114 5.85 11.01 20.08
C MET A 114 4.44 11.19 19.55
N LEU A 115 4.25 11.02 18.23
CA LEU A 115 2.99 11.25 17.54
C LEU A 115 2.92 10.41 16.27
N ARG A 116 1.72 10.01 15.87
CA ARG A 116 1.39 9.60 14.51
C ARG A 116 0.29 10.48 13.96
N ALA A 117 0.50 11.06 12.78
CA ALA A 117 -0.51 11.76 12.02
C ALA A 117 -0.85 10.94 10.77
N ASP A 118 -2.14 10.65 10.56
CA ASP A 118 -2.63 9.88 9.42
C ASP A 118 -3.35 10.84 8.48
N PHE A 119 -2.93 10.84 7.21
CA PHE A 119 -3.58 11.54 6.10
C PHE A 119 -4.20 10.48 5.22
N GLU A 120 -5.52 10.51 5.04
CA GLU A 120 -6.23 9.48 4.33
C GLU A 120 -7.57 9.97 3.79
N ASP A 121 -7.80 9.71 2.50
CA ASP A 121 -9.05 9.94 1.81
C ASP A 121 -9.50 8.64 1.11
N ALA A 122 -10.81 8.46 0.95
CA ALA A 122 -11.32 7.30 0.23
C ALA A 122 -11.31 7.58 -1.29
N PRO A 123 -10.87 6.59 -2.12
CA PRO A 123 -10.91 6.72 -3.58
C PRO A 123 -12.32 6.92 -4.13
N THR A 124 -12.41 7.61 -5.26
CA THR A 124 -13.67 7.79 -5.98
C THR A 124 -14.18 6.49 -6.60
N ARG A 125 -15.50 6.41 -6.86
CA ARG A 125 -16.10 5.23 -7.49
C ARG A 125 -15.59 5.00 -8.91
N GLU A 126 -15.32 6.09 -9.63
CA GLU A 126 -14.81 6.08 -11.00
C GLU A 126 -13.43 5.41 -11.06
N VAL A 127 -12.52 5.78 -10.16
CA VAL A 127 -11.18 5.19 -10.08
C VAL A 127 -11.23 3.73 -9.65
N LEU A 128 -12.13 3.38 -8.71
CA LEU A 128 -12.31 1.98 -8.29
C LEU A 128 -12.88 1.10 -9.42
N ALA A 129 -13.76 1.64 -10.28
CA ALA A 129 -14.24 0.93 -11.46
C ALA A 129 -13.12 0.73 -12.51
N ALA A 130 -12.24 1.73 -12.68
CA ALA A 130 -11.07 1.61 -13.54
C ALA A 130 -10.09 0.54 -13.03
N ILE A 131 -9.87 0.47 -11.71
CA ILE A 131 -9.06 -0.58 -11.08
C ILE A 131 -9.63 -1.97 -11.39
N LEU A 132 -10.94 -2.17 -11.26
CA LEU A 132 -11.57 -3.45 -11.56
C LEU A 132 -11.38 -3.85 -13.03
N GLY A 133 -11.51 -2.89 -13.96
CA GLY A 133 -11.24 -3.12 -15.39
C GLY A 133 -9.78 -3.55 -15.63
N SER A 134 -8.83 -2.81 -15.08
CA SER A 134 -7.40 -3.12 -15.17
C SER A 134 -7.05 -4.45 -14.50
N PHE A 135 -7.70 -4.79 -13.38
CA PHE A 135 -7.52 -6.07 -12.70
C PHE A 135 -7.84 -7.25 -13.61
N ASN A 136 -8.97 -7.17 -14.32
CA ASN A 136 -9.40 -8.24 -15.22
C ASN A 136 -8.39 -8.53 -16.35
N GLU A 137 -7.65 -7.51 -16.78
CA GLU A 137 -6.59 -7.67 -17.79
C GLU A 137 -5.28 -8.20 -17.20
N GLN A 138 -4.95 -7.82 -15.97
CA GLN A 138 -3.67 -8.15 -15.35
C GLN A 138 -3.65 -9.51 -14.66
N VAL A 139 -4.81 -9.96 -14.13
CA VAL A 139 -4.89 -11.21 -13.37
C VAL A 139 -4.49 -12.42 -14.21
N GLU A 140 -4.78 -12.44 -15.51
CA GLU A 140 -4.42 -13.55 -16.41
C GLU A 140 -2.91 -13.72 -16.61
N ARG A 141 -2.11 -12.68 -16.27
CA ARG A 141 -0.65 -12.68 -16.37
C ARG A 141 0.04 -13.03 -15.06
N ALA A 142 -0.74 -13.21 -13.99
CA ALA A 142 -0.24 -13.48 -12.65
C ALA A 142 -0.27 -14.98 -12.33
N ASP A 143 0.73 -15.44 -11.59
CA ASP A 143 0.73 -16.79 -11.00
C ASP A 143 -0.07 -16.85 -9.70
N ALA A 144 -0.24 -15.70 -9.03
CA ALA A 144 -1.06 -15.55 -7.83
C ALA A 144 -1.49 -14.08 -7.64
N VAL A 145 -2.59 -13.89 -6.93
CA VAL A 145 -3.09 -12.57 -6.48
C VAL A 145 -3.01 -12.48 -4.97
N VAL A 146 -2.55 -11.34 -4.47
CA VAL A 146 -2.64 -10.99 -3.04
C VAL A 146 -3.53 -9.76 -2.90
N LEU A 147 -4.65 -9.91 -2.18
CA LEU A 147 -5.56 -8.82 -1.84
C LEU A 147 -5.24 -8.32 -0.42
N SER A 148 -4.71 -7.11 -0.30
CA SER A 148 -4.23 -6.54 0.97
C SER A 148 -5.15 -5.40 1.40
N ASP A 149 -6.09 -5.70 2.33
CA ASP A 149 -7.15 -4.80 2.78
C ASP A 149 -6.75 -4.09 4.08
N TYR A 150 -6.60 -2.77 4.01
CA TYR A 150 -6.39 -1.91 5.18
C TYR A 150 -7.62 -1.05 5.53
N GLY A 151 -8.75 -1.31 4.85
CA GLY A 151 -10.02 -0.61 5.09
C GLY A 151 -10.03 0.86 4.63
N LYS A 152 -9.23 1.19 3.60
CA LYS A 152 -9.18 2.54 3.01
C LYS A 152 -10.05 2.69 1.76
N GLY A 153 -10.75 1.62 1.37
CA GLY A 153 -11.71 1.62 0.28
C GLY A 153 -11.18 1.10 -1.06
N GLY A 154 -9.89 0.86 -1.19
CA GLY A 154 -9.28 0.36 -2.45
C GLY A 154 -9.81 -1.01 -2.90
N LEU A 155 -10.37 -1.81 -1.99
CA LEU A 155 -10.91 -3.15 -2.26
C LEU A 155 -12.44 -3.24 -2.17
N ASN A 156 -13.16 -2.18 -2.57
CA ASN A 156 -14.63 -2.23 -2.59
C ASN A 156 -15.21 -3.31 -3.52
N HIS A 157 -14.50 -3.67 -4.60
CA HIS A 157 -14.89 -4.70 -5.57
C HIS A 157 -14.27 -6.08 -5.29
N ILE A 158 -13.83 -6.34 -4.06
CA ILE A 158 -13.07 -7.53 -3.68
C ILE A 158 -13.74 -8.86 -4.11
N ARG A 159 -15.06 -8.99 -3.98
CA ARG A 159 -15.80 -10.20 -4.42
C ARG A 159 -15.65 -10.45 -5.91
N GLN A 160 -15.83 -9.41 -6.71
CA GLN A 160 -15.72 -9.53 -8.18
C GLN A 160 -14.29 -9.90 -8.60
N MET A 161 -13.28 -9.36 -7.90
CA MET A 161 -11.88 -9.71 -8.12
C MET A 161 -11.61 -11.18 -7.79
N ILE A 162 -12.11 -11.69 -6.66
CA ILE A 162 -11.96 -13.09 -6.26
C ILE A 162 -12.68 -14.01 -7.27
N GLU A 163 -13.91 -13.69 -7.62
CA GLU A 163 -14.70 -14.48 -8.59
C GLU A 163 -13.99 -14.56 -9.95
N HIS A 164 -13.50 -13.42 -10.45
CA HIS A 164 -12.81 -13.38 -11.74
C HIS A 164 -11.48 -14.15 -11.70
N ALA A 165 -10.64 -13.96 -10.68
CA ALA A 165 -9.40 -14.71 -10.52
C ALA A 165 -9.62 -16.23 -10.50
N ARG A 166 -10.68 -16.69 -9.80
CA ARG A 166 -11.08 -18.11 -9.80
C ARG A 166 -11.51 -18.61 -11.16
N GLN A 167 -12.26 -17.80 -11.93
CA GLN A 167 -12.70 -18.17 -13.29
C GLN A 167 -11.52 -18.40 -14.22
N VAL A 168 -10.45 -17.59 -14.08
CA VAL A 168 -9.23 -17.73 -14.89
C VAL A 168 -8.21 -18.69 -14.27
N GLY A 169 -8.52 -19.31 -13.11
CA GLY A 169 -7.68 -20.33 -12.46
C GLY A 169 -6.48 -19.78 -11.70
N VAL A 170 -6.48 -18.49 -11.34
CA VAL A 170 -5.39 -17.86 -10.58
C VAL A 170 -5.72 -17.90 -9.06
N PRO A 171 -4.83 -18.45 -8.21
CA PRO A 171 -5.04 -18.50 -6.77
C PRO A 171 -5.03 -17.11 -6.15
N VAL A 172 -5.92 -16.91 -5.16
CA VAL A 172 -6.07 -15.66 -4.41
C VAL A 172 -5.74 -15.87 -2.95
N LEU A 173 -4.86 -15.04 -2.43
CA LEU A 173 -4.60 -14.89 -1.01
C LEU A 173 -5.15 -13.55 -0.54
N ILE A 174 -5.68 -13.51 0.68
CA ILE A 174 -6.20 -12.27 1.25
C ILE A 174 -5.62 -12.01 2.64
N ASP A 175 -5.26 -10.74 2.88
CA ASP A 175 -4.99 -10.17 4.20
C ASP A 175 -6.11 -9.20 4.55
N PRO A 176 -7.19 -9.67 5.20
CA PRO A 176 -8.42 -8.90 5.38
C PRO A 176 -8.34 -7.97 6.59
N LYS A 177 -8.96 -6.80 6.50
CA LYS A 177 -9.17 -5.91 7.64
C LYS A 177 -10.34 -6.37 8.49
N GLY A 178 -10.09 -6.54 9.81
CA GLY A 178 -11.14 -6.89 10.78
C GLY A 178 -11.43 -8.38 10.86
N SER A 179 -12.60 -8.73 11.45
CA SER A 179 -12.99 -10.11 11.74
C SER A 179 -14.11 -10.64 10.85
N ASP A 180 -14.67 -9.83 9.95
CA ASP A 180 -15.70 -10.26 9.00
C ASP A 180 -15.06 -10.72 7.68
N TYR A 181 -15.01 -12.02 7.49
CA TYR A 181 -14.47 -12.67 6.28
C TYR A 181 -15.54 -12.93 5.20
N SER A 182 -16.79 -12.47 5.40
CA SER A 182 -17.88 -12.73 4.44
C SER A 182 -17.61 -12.15 3.05
N ARG A 183 -16.85 -11.03 2.98
CA ARG A 183 -16.47 -10.38 1.73
C ARG A 183 -15.38 -11.14 0.96
N SER A 184 -14.63 -12.00 1.64
CA SER A 184 -13.47 -12.72 1.12
C SER A 184 -13.74 -14.21 0.87
N GLN A 185 -14.99 -14.63 0.87
CA GLN A 185 -15.34 -16.00 0.56
C GLN A 185 -14.87 -16.41 -0.83
N GLY A 186 -14.11 -17.51 -0.88
CA GLY A 186 -13.58 -18.06 -2.11
C GLY A 186 -12.13 -17.63 -2.45
N ALA A 187 -11.48 -16.81 -1.58
CA ALA A 187 -10.05 -16.58 -1.64
C ALA A 187 -9.27 -17.76 -1.07
#